data_389eac2dfc711cba887ce26d81362266
#
_entry.id   389eac2dfc711cba887ce26d81362266
#
_cell.length_a   1.000
_cell.length_b   1.000
_cell.length_c   1.000
_cell.angle_alpha   90.00
_cell.angle_beta   90.00
_cell.angle_gamma   90.00
#
_symmetry.space_group_name_H-M   'P 1'
#
loop_
_entity.id
_entity.type
_entity.pdbx_description
1 polymer ?
#
loop_
_entity_poly.entity_id
_entity_poly.type
_entity_poly.pdbx_seq_one_letter_code
_entity_poly.pdbx_strand_id
1 'polypeptide(L)'
;MFVTWRLAGTLPQVPAEVFRRDPHPGRFFLAQDRRLDSTPQGPRWLQDPRIARVVAEALAYGERVRRAYDLFAWVILPNHVHLVLRPQRTLSAILRWLKSATATRANRVLGKTGEAFWQREYFDHWIRSEKELASVVAYLEANPVKAGSEYTGGKTAGATQDHAALRKNVETPGSYRTHSGGRRT
;
A
#
# COMPACT_ATOMS: atom_id res chain seq x y z
N MET A 1 5.48 -4.15 11.40
CA MET A 1 4.70 -2.89 11.30
C MET A 1 3.59 -3.08 10.29
N PHE A 2 2.37 -2.71 10.63
CA PHE A 2 1.22 -2.68 9.73
C PHE A 2 1.04 -1.25 9.19
N VAL A 3 0.74 -1.11 7.91
CA VAL A 3 0.63 0.19 7.24
C VAL A 3 -0.55 0.18 6.27
N THR A 4 -1.32 1.27 6.25
CA THR A 4 -2.41 1.47 5.29
C THR A 4 -2.34 2.86 4.69
N TRP A 5 -2.58 2.96 3.38
CA TRP A 5 -2.86 4.23 2.71
C TRP A 5 -3.90 4.06 1.61
N ARG A 6 -4.54 5.15 1.22
CA ARG A 6 -5.73 5.14 0.36
C ARG A 6 -5.64 6.13 -0.80
N LEU A 7 -6.50 5.95 -1.78
CA LEU A 7 -6.67 6.89 -2.88
C LEU A 7 -7.19 8.25 -2.38
N ALA A 8 -6.79 9.32 -3.05
CA ALA A 8 -7.31 10.66 -2.80
C ALA A 8 -8.83 10.69 -3.08
N GLY A 9 -9.58 11.38 -2.21
CA GLY A 9 -11.03 11.53 -2.38
C GLY A 9 -11.89 10.35 -1.92
N THR A 10 -11.32 9.31 -1.29
CA THR A 10 -12.10 8.14 -0.80
C THR A 10 -12.84 8.41 0.51
N LEU A 11 -12.27 9.16 1.42
CA LEU A 11 -12.88 9.58 2.69
C LEU A 11 -12.40 11.00 3.03
N PRO A 12 -13.15 11.76 3.84
CA PRO A 12 -12.68 13.00 4.41
C PRO A 12 -11.34 12.83 5.13
N GLN A 13 -10.55 13.89 5.16
CA GLN A 13 -9.32 13.92 5.96
C GLN A 13 -9.68 13.82 7.43
N VAL A 14 -9.04 12.88 8.12
CA VAL A 14 -9.14 12.78 9.58
C VAL A 14 -7.84 13.37 10.15
N PRO A 15 -7.92 14.40 11.02
CA PRO A 15 -6.73 14.96 11.63
C PRO A 15 -5.90 13.90 12.34
N ALA A 16 -4.57 13.96 12.18
CA ALA A 16 -3.64 12.98 12.76
C ALA A 16 -3.77 12.87 14.29
N GLU A 17 -4.22 13.95 14.94
CA GLU A 17 -4.47 13.99 16.38
C GLU A 17 -5.59 13.04 16.82
N VAL A 18 -6.58 12.80 15.99
CA VAL A 18 -7.69 11.87 16.28
C VAL A 18 -7.16 10.45 16.38
N PHE A 19 -6.21 10.07 15.51
CA PHE A 19 -5.55 8.75 15.54
C PHE A 19 -4.69 8.56 16.80
N ARG A 20 -4.02 9.62 17.26
CA ARG A 20 -3.12 9.55 18.42
C ARG A 20 -3.86 9.50 19.76
N ARG A 21 -5.09 9.98 19.81
CA ARG A 21 -5.92 10.05 21.02
C ARG A 21 -6.77 8.83 21.27
N ASP A 22 -6.91 7.93 20.28
CA ASP A 22 -7.70 6.72 20.47
C ASP A 22 -6.94 5.71 21.36
N PRO A 23 -7.48 5.35 22.54
CA PRO A 23 -6.87 4.35 23.41
C PRO A 23 -6.82 2.96 22.79
N HIS A 24 -7.57 2.73 21.70
CA HIS A 24 -7.64 1.47 20.97
C HIS A 24 -7.39 1.66 19.46
N PRO A 25 -6.15 1.97 19.02
CA PRO A 25 -5.84 2.26 17.62
C PRO A 25 -6.27 1.16 16.66
N GLY A 26 -6.26 -0.11 17.10
CA GLY A 26 -6.72 -1.24 16.29
C GLY A 26 -8.22 -1.22 16.01
N ARG A 27 -9.07 -0.79 16.97
CA ARG A 27 -10.52 -0.65 16.77
C ARG A 27 -10.84 0.50 15.81
N PHE A 28 -10.15 1.60 15.98
CA PHE A 28 -10.28 2.75 15.07
C PHE A 28 -9.92 2.36 13.64
N PHE A 29 -8.80 1.64 13.48
CA PHE A 29 -8.36 1.12 12.19
C PHE A 29 -9.43 0.25 11.53
N LEU A 30 -9.95 -0.76 12.24
CA LEU A 30 -10.99 -1.65 11.72
C LEU A 30 -12.27 -0.90 11.32
N ALA A 31 -12.62 0.16 12.08
CA ALA A 31 -13.77 1.01 11.75
C ALA A 31 -13.53 1.82 10.47
N GLN A 32 -12.33 2.39 10.29
CA GLN A 32 -11.96 3.10 9.07
C GLN A 32 -11.89 2.18 7.85
N ASP A 33 -11.35 0.99 8.04
CA ASP A 33 -11.23 -0.01 6.98
C ASP A 33 -12.62 -0.46 6.50
N ARG A 34 -13.53 -0.78 7.42
CA ARG A 34 -14.94 -1.08 7.08
C ARG A 34 -15.62 0.08 6.34
N ARG A 35 -15.29 1.33 6.70
CA ARG A 35 -15.81 2.50 5.97
C ARG A 35 -15.26 2.59 4.56
N LEU A 36 -13.98 2.30 4.35
CA LEU A 36 -13.37 2.24 3.02
C LEU A 36 -13.99 1.14 2.16
N ASP A 37 -14.23 -0.03 2.74
CA ASP A 37 -14.86 -1.16 2.07
C ASP A 37 -16.33 -0.89 1.71
N SER A 38 -17.07 -0.24 2.62
CA SER A 38 -18.50 0.02 2.47
C SER A 38 -18.84 1.31 1.74
N THR A 39 -17.85 2.19 1.45
CA THR A 39 -18.10 3.47 0.80
C THR A 39 -18.26 3.27 -0.71
N PRO A 40 -19.49 3.39 -1.26
CA PRO A 40 -19.72 3.27 -2.69
C PRO A 40 -19.22 4.49 -3.48
N GLN A 41 -18.94 5.58 -2.77
CA GLN A 41 -18.51 6.85 -3.34
C GLN A 41 -16.98 6.98 -3.31
N GLY A 42 -16.42 7.66 -4.31
CA GLY A 42 -14.99 7.90 -4.43
C GLY A 42 -14.28 6.97 -5.42
N PRO A 43 -13.00 7.24 -5.70
CA PRO A 43 -12.25 6.50 -6.69
C PRO A 43 -11.95 5.06 -6.25
N ARG A 44 -12.08 4.13 -7.17
CA ARG A 44 -11.77 2.71 -7.02
C ARG A 44 -10.77 2.24 -8.08
N TRP A 45 -9.82 3.08 -8.42
CA TRP A 45 -8.90 2.85 -9.54
C TRP A 45 -8.02 1.63 -9.38
N LEU A 46 -7.82 1.15 -8.14
CA LEU A 46 -7.04 -0.06 -7.89
C LEU A 46 -7.77 -1.35 -8.29
N GLN A 47 -9.05 -1.28 -8.69
CA GLN A 47 -9.76 -2.39 -9.34
C GLN A 47 -9.25 -2.66 -10.77
N ASP A 48 -8.67 -1.65 -11.42
CA ASP A 48 -8.04 -1.85 -12.74
C ASP A 48 -6.75 -2.67 -12.55
N PRO A 49 -6.66 -3.87 -13.16
CA PRO A 49 -5.49 -4.73 -13.03
C PRO A 49 -4.17 -4.05 -13.44
N ARG A 50 -4.23 -3.11 -14.38
CA ARG A 50 -3.05 -2.34 -14.82
C ARG A 50 -2.54 -1.44 -13.70
N ILE A 51 -3.45 -0.83 -12.95
CA ILE A 51 -3.12 0.07 -11.83
C ILE A 51 -2.66 -0.75 -10.62
N ALA A 52 -3.37 -1.82 -10.28
CA ALA A 52 -2.97 -2.72 -9.19
C ALA A 52 -1.57 -3.29 -9.42
N ARG A 53 -1.25 -3.68 -10.67
CA ARG A 53 0.08 -4.17 -11.06
C ARG A 53 1.16 -3.12 -10.84
N VAL A 54 0.91 -1.84 -11.16
CA VAL A 54 1.85 -0.74 -10.89
C VAL A 54 2.22 -0.69 -9.42
N VAL A 55 1.25 -0.87 -8.53
CA VAL A 55 1.48 -0.87 -7.07
C VAL A 55 2.25 -2.12 -6.64
N ALA A 56 1.82 -3.30 -7.09
CA ALA A 56 2.46 -4.57 -6.74
C ALA A 56 3.93 -4.63 -7.18
N GLU A 57 4.24 -4.18 -8.41
CA GLU A 57 5.61 -4.07 -8.92
C GLU A 57 6.46 -3.12 -8.07
N ALA A 58 5.90 -1.98 -7.66
CA ALA A 58 6.62 -1.03 -6.82
C ALA A 58 6.92 -1.61 -5.43
N LEU A 59 5.98 -2.38 -4.84
CA LEU A 59 6.19 -3.09 -3.59
C LEU A 59 7.35 -4.10 -3.72
N ALA A 60 7.31 -4.94 -4.75
CA ALA A 60 8.36 -5.92 -5.00
C ALA A 60 9.73 -5.26 -5.25
N TYR A 61 9.77 -4.16 -6.01
CA TYR A 61 10.99 -3.40 -6.27
C TYR A 61 11.55 -2.76 -4.98
N GLY A 62 10.69 -2.21 -4.14
CA GLY A 62 11.05 -1.62 -2.86
C GLY A 62 11.74 -2.61 -1.92
N GLU A 63 11.25 -3.86 -1.89
CA GLU A 63 11.87 -4.95 -1.13
C GLU A 63 13.18 -5.42 -1.76
N ARG A 64 13.14 -5.83 -3.03
CA ARG A 64 14.23 -6.63 -3.63
C ARG A 64 15.40 -5.78 -4.10
N VAL A 65 15.10 -4.64 -4.71
CA VAL A 65 16.11 -3.79 -5.35
C VAL A 65 16.56 -2.67 -4.42
N ARG A 66 15.58 -1.95 -3.83
CA ARG A 66 15.89 -0.85 -2.92
C ARG A 66 16.28 -1.30 -1.53
N ARG A 67 15.92 -2.53 -1.14
CA ARG A 67 16.11 -3.08 0.20
C ARG A 67 15.63 -2.11 1.29
N ALA A 68 14.48 -1.48 1.02
CA ALA A 68 13.92 -0.45 1.88
C ALA A 68 13.14 -1.05 3.05
N TYR A 69 12.70 -2.29 2.92
CA TYR A 69 11.93 -3.06 3.90
C TYR A 69 11.94 -4.55 3.57
N ASP A 70 11.59 -5.38 4.55
CA ASP A 70 11.17 -6.77 4.33
C ASP A 70 9.64 -6.81 4.34
N LEU A 71 9.04 -7.34 3.28
CA LEU A 71 7.60 -7.42 3.10
C LEU A 71 7.08 -8.79 3.56
N PHE A 72 6.18 -8.80 4.57
CA PHE A 72 5.59 -10.04 5.11
C PHE A 72 4.27 -10.38 4.46
N ALA A 73 3.37 -9.41 4.34
CA ALA A 73 2.08 -9.57 3.68
C ALA A 73 1.61 -8.24 3.09
N TRP A 74 0.77 -8.31 2.06
CA TRP A 74 0.14 -7.14 1.46
C TRP A 74 -1.14 -7.51 0.73
N VAL A 75 -2.04 -6.54 0.63
CA VAL A 75 -3.23 -6.62 -0.20
C VAL A 75 -3.53 -5.27 -0.82
N ILE A 76 -3.92 -5.27 -2.09
CA ILE A 76 -4.39 -4.11 -2.83
C ILE A 76 -5.89 -4.24 -2.97
N LEU A 77 -6.62 -3.35 -2.31
CA LEU A 77 -8.06 -3.25 -2.32
C LEU A 77 -8.51 -2.17 -3.31
N PRO A 78 -9.78 -2.09 -3.69
CA PRO A 78 -10.23 -1.19 -4.75
C PRO A 78 -9.81 0.28 -4.60
N ASN A 79 -9.63 0.77 -3.37
CA ASN A 79 -9.38 2.17 -3.04
C ASN A 79 -8.27 2.40 -2.01
N HIS A 80 -7.65 1.34 -1.50
CA HIS A 80 -6.57 1.42 -0.52
C HIS A 80 -5.64 0.21 -0.55
N VAL A 81 -4.54 0.28 0.18
CA VAL A 81 -3.51 -0.77 0.26
C VAL A 81 -3.15 -1.02 1.70
N HIS A 82 -3.01 -2.29 2.07
CA HIS A 82 -2.47 -2.72 3.35
C HIS A 82 -1.13 -3.42 3.17
N LEU A 83 -0.21 -3.16 4.08
CA LEU A 83 1.08 -3.85 4.16
C LEU A 83 1.38 -4.30 5.58
N VAL A 84 2.07 -5.43 5.68
CA VAL A 84 2.84 -5.81 6.86
C VAL A 84 4.31 -5.86 6.45
N LEU A 85 5.12 -5.00 7.05
CA LEU A 85 6.52 -4.89 6.69
C LEU A 85 7.42 -4.65 7.92
N ARG A 86 8.71 -4.98 7.78
CA ARG A 86 9.78 -4.53 8.67
C ARG A 86 10.59 -3.47 7.94
N PRO A 87 10.54 -2.20 8.37
CA PRO A 87 11.22 -1.13 7.67
C PRO A 87 12.73 -1.21 7.88
N GLN A 88 13.50 -1.03 6.82
CA GLN A 88 14.97 -0.89 6.82
C GLN A 88 15.39 0.58 6.64
N ARG A 89 14.42 1.46 6.44
CA ARG A 89 14.54 2.92 6.34
C ARG A 89 13.36 3.57 7.08
N THR A 90 13.38 4.89 7.25
CA THR A 90 12.23 5.58 7.86
C THR A 90 10.96 5.33 7.06
N LEU A 91 9.86 5.04 7.74
CA LEU A 91 8.57 4.75 7.10
C LEU A 91 8.12 5.91 6.19
N SER A 92 8.35 7.15 6.62
CA SER A 92 8.04 8.34 5.82
C SER A 92 8.80 8.39 4.48
N ALA A 93 10.07 7.97 4.46
CA ALA A 93 10.86 7.89 3.23
C ALA A 93 10.36 6.77 2.31
N ILE A 94 10.02 5.60 2.88
CA ILE A 94 9.46 4.46 2.17
C ILE A 94 8.16 4.87 1.49
N LEU A 95 7.21 5.42 2.24
CA LEU A 95 5.88 5.77 1.73
C LEU A 95 5.92 6.95 0.75
N ARG A 96 6.76 7.94 0.99
CA ARG A 96 6.95 9.04 0.05
C ARG A 96 7.38 8.50 -1.32
N TRP A 97 8.36 7.61 -1.34
CA TRP A 97 8.83 7.00 -2.58
C TRP A 97 7.73 6.12 -3.22
N LEU A 98 7.12 5.20 -2.48
CA LEU A 98 6.06 4.32 -2.99
C LEU A 98 4.91 5.12 -3.59
N LYS A 99 4.39 6.11 -2.85
CA LYS A 99 3.28 6.95 -3.30
C LYS A 99 3.67 7.76 -4.54
N SER A 100 4.86 8.36 -4.58
CA SER A 100 5.31 9.14 -5.73
C SER A 100 5.50 8.27 -6.98
N ALA A 101 6.21 7.15 -6.86
CA ALA A 101 6.50 6.28 -7.98
C ALA A 101 5.22 5.65 -8.57
N THR A 102 4.31 5.21 -7.71
CA THR A 102 3.05 4.59 -8.14
C THR A 102 2.06 5.61 -8.68
N ALA A 103 1.92 6.79 -8.06
CA ALA A 103 1.06 7.87 -8.56
C ALA A 103 1.45 8.32 -9.97
N THR A 104 2.75 8.53 -10.22
CA THR A 104 3.22 8.96 -11.54
C THR A 104 2.87 7.95 -12.63
N ARG A 105 3.06 6.65 -12.35
CA ARG A 105 2.75 5.58 -13.32
C ARG A 105 1.25 5.39 -13.48
N ALA A 106 0.51 5.34 -12.37
CA ALA A 106 -0.95 5.16 -12.37
C ALA A 106 -1.66 6.31 -13.08
N ASN A 107 -1.29 7.55 -12.78
CA ASN A 107 -1.88 8.72 -13.42
C ASN A 107 -1.62 8.77 -14.93
N ARG A 108 -0.47 8.27 -15.39
CA ARG A 108 -0.20 8.13 -16.83
C ARG A 108 -1.16 7.15 -17.49
N VAL A 109 -1.42 5.98 -16.84
CA VAL A 109 -2.37 4.98 -17.35
C VAL A 109 -3.80 5.52 -17.36
N LEU A 110 -4.16 6.33 -16.35
CA LEU A 110 -5.50 6.93 -16.22
C LEU A 110 -5.69 8.19 -17.06
N GLY A 111 -4.65 8.75 -17.69
CA GLY A 111 -4.73 10.07 -18.36
C GLY A 111 -4.89 11.24 -17.39
N LYS A 112 -4.47 11.10 -16.12
CA LYS A 112 -4.67 12.04 -15.00
C LYS A 112 -3.36 12.64 -14.50
N THR A 113 -2.42 12.88 -15.39
CA THR A 113 -1.11 13.44 -15.02
C THR A 113 -1.27 14.79 -14.31
N GLY A 114 -0.62 14.92 -13.13
CA GLY A 114 -0.71 16.12 -12.30
C GLY A 114 -1.79 16.08 -11.22
N GLU A 115 -2.74 15.15 -11.29
CA GLU A 115 -3.77 15.00 -10.26
C GLU A 115 -3.25 14.23 -9.03
N ALA A 116 -3.88 14.46 -7.87
CA ALA A 116 -3.59 13.70 -6.66
C ALA A 116 -4.13 12.28 -6.80
N PHE A 117 -3.24 11.28 -6.78
CA PHE A 117 -3.60 9.87 -6.83
C PHE A 117 -3.81 9.29 -5.42
N TRP A 118 -2.88 9.55 -4.51
CA TRP A 118 -2.93 9.08 -3.13
C TRP A 118 -3.31 10.20 -2.16
N GLN A 119 -4.08 9.84 -1.15
CA GLN A 119 -4.26 10.69 0.02
C GLN A 119 -2.91 10.94 0.67
N ARG A 120 -2.70 12.16 1.23
CA ARG A 120 -1.42 12.54 1.84
C ARG A 120 -1.09 11.68 3.06
N GLU A 121 -2.09 11.47 3.90
CA GLU A 121 -1.99 10.73 5.16
C GLU A 121 -1.86 9.23 4.91
N TYR A 122 -1.41 8.54 5.92
CA TYR A 122 -1.38 7.09 6.04
C TYR A 122 -1.61 6.72 7.50
N PHE A 123 -2.02 5.48 7.75
CA PHE A 123 -2.09 4.88 9.07
C PHE A 123 -0.93 3.90 9.23
N ASP A 124 -0.31 3.88 10.41
CA ASP A 124 0.68 2.88 10.78
C ASP A 124 0.48 2.39 12.22
N HIS A 125 0.83 1.13 12.45
CA HIS A 125 0.75 0.48 13.74
C HIS A 125 1.92 -0.47 13.94
N TRP A 126 2.58 -0.35 15.09
CA TRP A 126 3.64 -1.28 15.48
C TRP A 126 3.05 -2.58 16.02
N ILE A 127 3.33 -3.68 15.35
CA ILE A 127 3.00 -5.05 15.79
C ILE A 127 3.96 -5.43 16.91
N ARG A 128 3.41 -5.79 18.08
CA ARG A 128 4.17 -5.98 19.32
C ARG A 128 4.35 -7.44 19.72
N SER A 129 3.67 -8.37 19.05
CA SER A 129 3.76 -9.80 19.35
C SER A 129 3.56 -10.66 18.11
N GLU A 130 4.04 -11.89 18.15
CA GLU A 130 3.80 -12.88 17.09
C GLU A 130 2.31 -13.20 16.92
N LYS A 131 1.57 -13.25 18.02
CA LYS A 131 0.11 -13.46 17.99
C LYS A 131 -0.60 -12.32 17.25
N GLU A 132 -0.18 -11.08 17.48
CA GLU A 132 -0.71 -9.93 16.78
C GLU A 132 -0.33 -9.97 15.29
N LEU A 133 0.92 -10.33 14.98
CA LEU A 133 1.37 -10.52 13.60
C LEU A 133 0.52 -11.54 12.86
N ALA A 134 0.30 -12.71 13.46
CA ALA A 134 -0.52 -13.77 12.88
C ALA A 134 -1.97 -13.29 12.63
N SER A 135 -2.54 -12.55 13.59
CA SER A 135 -3.90 -12.00 13.47
C SER A 135 -4.01 -10.98 12.34
N VAL A 136 -3.01 -10.09 12.20
CA VAL A 136 -3.00 -9.08 11.14
C VAL A 136 -2.80 -9.73 9.78
N VAL A 137 -1.91 -10.72 9.66
CA VAL A 137 -1.71 -11.46 8.40
C VAL A 137 -2.97 -12.20 8.00
N ALA A 138 -3.62 -12.93 8.92
CA ALA A 138 -4.89 -13.61 8.65
C ALA A 138 -6.01 -12.62 8.22
N TYR A 139 -6.02 -11.43 8.81
CA TYR A 139 -6.93 -10.36 8.40
C TYR A 139 -6.68 -9.91 6.96
N LEU A 140 -5.40 -9.72 6.57
CA LEU A 140 -5.05 -9.36 5.20
C LEU A 140 -5.40 -10.46 4.19
N GLU A 141 -5.20 -11.72 4.56
CA GLU A 141 -5.54 -12.87 3.70
C GLU A 141 -7.05 -13.03 3.50
N ALA A 142 -7.86 -12.67 4.50
CA ALA A 142 -9.32 -12.72 4.40
C ALA A 142 -9.92 -11.54 3.61
N ASN A 143 -9.20 -10.44 3.47
CA ASN A 143 -9.70 -9.21 2.83
C ASN A 143 -9.94 -9.32 1.32
N PRO A 144 -9.10 -9.99 0.52
CA PRO A 144 -9.31 -10.12 -0.93
C PRO A 144 -10.61 -10.82 -1.28
N VAL A 145 -10.98 -11.84 -0.52
CA VAL A 145 -12.21 -12.61 -0.73
C VAL A 145 -13.44 -11.71 -0.55
N LYS A 146 -13.40 -10.79 0.44
CA LYS A 146 -14.48 -9.83 0.70
C LYS A 146 -14.56 -8.73 -0.36
N ALA A 147 -13.43 -8.33 -0.92
CA ALA A 147 -13.33 -7.20 -1.85
C ALA A 147 -13.34 -7.62 -3.33
N GLY A 148 -13.32 -8.92 -3.64
CA GLY A 148 -13.18 -9.42 -5.01
C GLY A 148 -11.83 -9.04 -5.64
N SER A 149 -10.78 -8.85 -4.83
CA SER A 149 -9.44 -8.47 -5.28
C SER A 149 -8.55 -9.70 -5.43
N GLU A 150 -7.84 -9.78 -6.55
CA GLU A 150 -6.87 -10.86 -6.83
C GLU A 150 -5.43 -10.48 -6.45
N TYR A 151 -5.19 -9.23 -6.03
CA TYR A 151 -3.85 -8.70 -5.78
C TYR A 151 -3.46 -8.78 -4.31
N THR A 152 -2.88 -9.91 -3.95
CA THR A 152 -2.33 -10.16 -2.61
C THR A 152 -0.98 -10.85 -2.70
N GLY A 153 -0.20 -10.83 -1.61
CA GLY A 153 1.04 -11.58 -1.52
C GLY A 153 1.73 -11.44 -0.16
N GLY A 154 2.68 -12.34 0.11
CA GLY A 154 3.47 -12.32 1.33
C GLY A 154 4.34 -13.56 1.49
N LYS A 155 5.20 -13.57 2.53
CA LYS A 155 6.09 -14.70 2.83
C LYS A 155 5.38 -15.82 3.58
N THR A 156 4.25 -15.52 4.20
CA THR A 156 3.42 -16.43 5.00
C THR A 156 2.20 -16.94 4.25
N ALA A 157 1.72 -16.22 3.24
CA ALA A 157 0.70 -16.71 2.34
C ALA A 157 1.35 -17.74 1.42
N GLY A 158 0.85 -18.97 1.40
CA GLY A 158 1.25 -19.96 0.40
C GLY A 158 1.17 -19.30 -0.97
N ALA A 159 2.30 -19.25 -1.68
CA ALA A 159 2.50 -18.46 -2.89
C ALA A 159 1.32 -18.62 -3.84
N THR A 160 0.45 -17.64 -3.90
CA THR A 160 -0.50 -17.54 -4.98
C THR A 160 0.30 -17.34 -6.28
N GLN A 161 -0.13 -17.96 -7.37
CA GLN A 161 0.59 -18.03 -8.65
C GLN A 161 1.06 -16.66 -9.16
N ASP A 162 0.37 -15.56 -8.77
CA ASP A 162 0.73 -14.20 -9.14
C ASP A 162 2.04 -13.68 -8.51
N HIS A 163 2.43 -14.17 -7.33
CA HIS A 163 3.72 -13.81 -6.73
C HIS A 163 4.89 -14.40 -7.54
N ALA A 164 4.69 -15.56 -8.18
CA ALA A 164 5.68 -16.17 -9.06
C ALA A 164 5.76 -15.44 -10.41
N ALA A 165 4.63 -14.96 -10.95
CA ALA A 165 4.59 -14.16 -12.17
C ALA A 165 5.24 -12.77 -11.97
N LEU A 166 4.97 -12.11 -10.84
CA LEU A 166 5.66 -10.87 -10.47
C LEU A 166 7.17 -11.06 -10.26
N ARG A 167 7.60 -12.26 -9.82
CA ARG A 167 9.03 -12.60 -9.72
C ARG A 167 9.74 -12.56 -11.06
N LYS A 168 9.11 -13.03 -12.12
CA LYS A 168 9.72 -13.08 -13.48
C LYS A 168 9.79 -11.72 -14.16
N ASN A 169 8.86 -10.82 -13.89
CA ASN A 169 8.78 -9.50 -14.56
C ASN A 169 9.66 -8.41 -13.91
N VAL A 170 10.25 -8.65 -12.74
CA VAL A 170 11.14 -7.67 -12.05
C VAL A 170 12.60 -7.78 -12.53
N GLU A 171 12.94 -8.77 -13.35
CA GLU A 171 14.31 -8.93 -13.91
C GLU A 171 14.66 -7.92 -15.01
N THR A 172 13.70 -7.14 -15.50
CA THR A 172 13.98 -6.08 -16.48
C THR A 172 13.82 -4.71 -15.80
N PRO A 173 14.89 -3.94 -15.58
CA PRO A 173 14.80 -2.62 -14.96
C PRO A 173 14.17 -1.62 -15.92
N GLY A 174 12.88 -1.44 -15.81
CA GLY A 174 12.23 -0.25 -16.35
C GLY A 174 12.77 0.96 -15.57
N SER A 175 13.47 1.85 -16.24
CA SER A 175 14.24 2.99 -15.75
C SER A 175 13.53 3.81 -14.66
N TYR A 176 13.80 3.53 -13.41
CA TYR A 176 13.54 4.46 -12.31
C TYR A 176 14.64 5.51 -12.28
N ARG A 177 14.54 6.56 -13.12
CA ARG A 177 15.40 7.73 -13.00
C ARG A 177 15.02 8.47 -11.72
N THR A 178 15.93 8.45 -10.76
CA THR A 178 15.90 9.36 -9.61
C THR A 178 16.22 10.77 -10.11
N HIS A 179 15.21 11.65 -10.19
CA HIS A 179 15.48 13.08 -10.29
C HIS A 179 15.84 13.56 -8.88
N SER A 180 17.15 13.68 -8.61
CA SER A 180 17.66 14.49 -7.52
C SER A 180 17.45 15.96 -7.90
N GLY A 181 16.43 16.59 -7.34
CA GLY A 181 16.23 18.03 -7.42
C GLY A 181 17.30 18.75 -6.63
N GLY A 182 18.44 19.05 -7.23
CA GLY A 182 19.40 19.99 -6.72
C GLY A 182 18.83 21.40 -6.86
N ARG A 183 18.47 22.02 -5.74
CA ARG A 183 18.34 23.48 -5.68
C ARG A 183 19.76 24.03 -5.77
N ARG A 184 20.06 24.76 -6.80
CA ARG A 184 21.15 25.75 -6.79
C ARG A 184 20.59 27.07 -6.30
N THR A 185 21.25 27.64 -5.35
CA THR A 185 21.15 29.00 -4.80
C THR A 185 21.18 30.06 -5.88
#